data_b1da86710d6e0276b20d119b7afaff0c
#
_entry.id   b1da86710d6e0276b20d119b7afaff0c
#
_cell.length_a   1.000
_cell.length_b   1.000
_cell.length_c   1.000
_cell.angle_alpha   90.00
_cell.angle_beta   90.00
_cell.angle_gamma   90.00
#
_symmetry.space_group_name_H-M   'P 1'
#
loop_
_entity.id
_entity.type
_entity.pdbx_description
1 polymer ?
#
loop_
_entity_poly.entity_id
_entity_poly.type
_entity_poly.pdbx_seq_one_letter_code
_entity_poly.pdbx_strand_id
1 'polypeptide(L)'
;GQEQLLTDRAVFTDAYAVIPKGTMRDIVTSFLPFWDDTRLWVLSRPLSGFAETFSQYILEVAPNGGSDRPETDPQAQGVLFVVEGAATLSVDGAEHTLTPGGYAYLPPGKKWALRNNTDKMLRFHWIRKSYEAVEGLDLPDVIITNEQDITPTVMPDTEGKWATTRFVDPSDLRHDMHVTVVTFEPGAVIPFLETHVMEHGLYVLEGKAAYRLNQDWVEVEAGDYMWLRAFCP
;
A
#
# COMPACT_ATOMS: atom_id res chain seq x y z
N GLY A 1 10.30 -0.44 -30.28
CA GLY A 1 8.93 -0.43 -29.86
C GLY A 1 8.83 -0.17 -28.36
N GLN A 2 7.62 0.00 -27.87
CA GLN A 2 7.38 0.25 -26.44
C GLN A 2 7.94 -0.85 -25.53
N GLU A 3 8.10 -2.05 -26.04
CA GLU A 3 8.65 -3.19 -25.32
C GLU A 3 10.11 -2.98 -24.86
N GLN A 4 10.87 -2.13 -25.55
CA GLN A 4 12.24 -1.83 -25.17
C GLN A 4 12.36 -0.82 -24.02
N LEU A 5 11.28 -0.12 -23.68
CA LEU A 5 11.24 0.83 -22.57
C LEU A 5 10.78 0.18 -21.27
N LEU A 6 10.24 -1.02 -21.34
CA LEU A 6 9.78 -1.79 -20.20
C LEU A 6 10.81 -2.90 -19.93
N THR A 7 11.01 -3.21 -18.66
CA THR A 7 11.82 -4.38 -18.30
C THR A 7 11.10 -5.64 -18.77
N ASP A 8 11.84 -6.72 -19.03
CA ASP A 8 11.28 -8.00 -19.49
C ASP A 8 10.17 -8.57 -18.60
N ARG A 9 10.08 -8.09 -17.34
CA ARG A 9 9.07 -8.51 -16.38
C ARG A 9 7.84 -7.62 -16.31
N ALA A 10 7.83 -6.48 -17.00
CA ALA A 10 6.67 -5.59 -17.01
C ALA A 10 5.55 -6.20 -17.84
N VAL A 11 4.38 -6.33 -17.25
CA VAL A 11 3.19 -6.90 -17.89
C VAL A 11 1.99 -6.00 -17.65
N PHE A 12 1.29 -5.65 -18.75
CA PHE A 12 0.07 -4.86 -18.69
C PHE A 12 -1.00 -5.54 -19.52
N THR A 13 -2.13 -5.84 -18.89
CA THR A 13 -3.31 -6.41 -19.56
C THR A 13 -4.56 -5.67 -19.07
N ASP A 14 -5.72 -5.98 -19.65
CA ASP A 14 -7.00 -5.42 -19.19
C ASP A 14 -7.39 -5.90 -17.79
N ALA A 15 -6.84 -7.03 -17.33
CA ALA A 15 -7.17 -7.65 -16.06
C ALA A 15 -6.17 -7.36 -14.95
N TYR A 16 -4.91 -7.17 -15.29
CA TYR A 16 -3.84 -6.94 -14.30
C TYR A 16 -2.67 -6.15 -14.88
N ALA A 17 -1.85 -5.62 -13.97
CA ALA A 17 -0.57 -4.98 -14.32
C ALA A 17 0.51 -5.42 -13.33
N VAL A 18 1.73 -5.57 -13.81
CA VAL A 18 2.93 -5.83 -13.00
C VAL A 18 3.96 -4.76 -13.33
N ILE A 19 4.43 -4.07 -12.30
CA ILE A 19 5.44 -3.01 -12.43
C ILE A 19 6.70 -3.46 -11.68
N PRO A 20 7.77 -3.84 -12.38
CA PRO A 20 9.05 -4.20 -11.75
C PRO A 20 9.71 -2.99 -11.09
N LYS A 21 10.46 -3.22 -10.02
CA LYS A 21 11.15 -2.16 -9.28
C LYS A 21 12.10 -1.33 -10.16
N GLY A 22 12.71 -1.92 -11.17
CA GLY A 22 13.58 -1.21 -12.10
C GLY A 22 12.85 -0.13 -12.90
N THR A 23 11.61 -0.40 -13.30
CA THR A 23 10.73 0.56 -13.97
C THR A 23 10.33 1.69 -13.04
N MET A 24 10.09 1.41 -11.76
CA MET A 24 9.70 2.43 -10.79
C MET A 24 10.80 3.45 -10.52
N ARG A 25 12.05 3.11 -10.68
CA ARG A 25 13.17 4.07 -10.54
C ARG A 25 13.10 5.20 -11.56
N ASP A 26 12.49 4.96 -12.71
CA ASP A 26 12.39 5.89 -13.81
C ASP A 26 11.09 6.71 -13.78
N ILE A 27 10.12 6.29 -12.96
CA ILE A 27 8.83 6.96 -12.82
C ILE A 27 8.84 7.80 -11.54
N VAL A 28 9.59 8.88 -11.55
CA VAL A 28 9.67 9.80 -10.40
C VAL A 28 8.89 11.06 -10.71
N THR A 29 7.91 11.39 -9.90
CA THR A 29 7.38 12.75 -9.84
C THR A 29 8.13 13.47 -8.74
N SER A 30 8.98 14.42 -9.12
CA SER A 30 9.90 15.08 -8.21
C SER A 30 9.26 16.14 -7.32
N PHE A 31 7.99 16.48 -7.54
CA PHE A 31 7.33 17.55 -6.81
C PHE A 31 5.96 17.11 -6.29
N LEU A 32 5.81 17.16 -4.98
CA LEU A 32 4.56 16.91 -4.28
C LEU A 32 4.19 18.18 -3.51
N PRO A 33 3.07 18.85 -3.84
CA PRO A 33 2.64 20.07 -3.14
C PRO A 33 2.52 19.83 -1.63
N PHE A 34 2.96 20.82 -0.85
CA PHE A 34 2.96 20.80 0.61
C PHE A 34 3.91 19.80 1.28
N TRP A 35 4.76 19.14 0.51
CA TRP A 35 5.79 18.25 1.02
C TRP A 35 7.18 18.84 0.78
N ASP A 36 8.02 18.81 1.83
CA ASP A 36 9.40 19.26 1.80
C ASP A 36 10.32 18.05 1.65
N ASP A 37 11.34 18.17 0.79
CA ASP A 37 12.41 17.18 0.61
C ASP A 37 11.90 15.74 0.47
N THR A 38 10.91 15.57 -0.38
CA THR A 38 10.19 14.32 -0.55
C THR A 38 10.13 13.93 -2.03
N ARG A 39 10.40 12.65 -2.30
CA ARG A 39 10.20 12.04 -3.61
C ARG A 39 8.99 11.12 -3.55
N LEU A 40 8.24 11.07 -4.63
CA LEU A 40 7.04 10.25 -4.74
C LEU A 40 7.11 9.39 -5.99
N TRP A 41 6.79 8.11 -5.82
CA TRP A 41 6.52 7.20 -6.93
C TRP A 41 5.06 6.80 -6.91
N VAL A 42 4.39 6.96 -8.05
CA VAL A 42 3.00 6.56 -8.22
C VAL A 42 2.96 5.10 -8.67
N LEU A 43 2.43 4.22 -7.83
CA LEU A 43 2.20 2.82 -8.18
C LEU A 43 0.86 2.64 -8.88
N SER A 44 -0.18 3.27 -8.36
CA SER A 44 -1.50 3.30 -8.98
C SER A 44 -2.27 4.56 -8.59
N ARG A 45 -3.19 4.98 -9.46
CA ARG A 45 -4.15 6.05 -9.18
C ARG A 45 -5.32 5.95 -10.17
N PRO A 46 -6.51 6.49 -9.82
CA PRO A 46 -7.69 6.38 -10.67
C PRO A 46 -7.51 6.91 -12.09
N LEU A 47 -6.69 7.95 -12.28
CA LEU A 47 -6.43 8.59 -13.57
C LEU A 47 -5.35 7.89 -14.41
N SER A 48 -4.69 6.86 -13.88
CA SER A 48 -3.62 6.17 -14.61
C SER A 48 -4.13 5.10 -15.59
N GLY A 49 -5.43 4.85 -15.60
CA GLY A 49 -6.08 3.93 -16.53
C GLY A 49 -6.12 2.48 -16.07
N PHE A 50 -5.48 2.11 -14.97
CA PHE A 50 -5.53 0.74 -14.45
C PHE A 50 -6.05 0.61 -13.01
N ALA A 51 -5.99 1.63 -12.19
CA ALA A 51 -6.67 1.65 -10.90
C ALA A 51 -7.91 2.53 -10.95
N GLU A 52 -9.03 2.08 -10.40
CA GLU A 52 -10.30 2.79 -10.45
C GLU A 52 -10.70 3.44 -9.14
N THR A 53 -10.32 2.84 -8.00
CA THR A 53 -10.86 3.23 -6.69
C THR A 53 -9.83 3.75 -5.70
N PHE A 54 -8.54 3.48 -5.90
CA PHE A 54 -7.51 3.88 -4.94
C PHE A 54 -6.26 4.41 -5.62
N SER A 55 -5.48 5.16 -4.83
CA SER A 55 -4.12 5.56 -5.19
C SER A 55 -3.14 4.89 -4.25
N GLN A 56 -2.01 4.44 -4.78
CA GLN A 56 -0.90 3.93 -3.96
C GLN A 56 0.40 4.56 -4.39
N TYR A 57 1.12 5.08 -3.41
CA TYR A 57 2.39 5.76 -3.60
C TYR A 57 3.46 5.17 -2.71
N ILE A 58 4.71 5.25 -3.17
CA ILE A 58 5.88 5.15 -2.31
C ILE A 58 6.43 6.55 -2.14
N LEU A 59 6.71 6.95 -0.90
CA LEU A 59 7.37 8.21 -0.57
C LEU A 59 8.71 7.93 0.08
N GLU A 60 9.71 8.72 -0.33
CA GLU A 60 10.99 8.83 0.35
C GLU A 60 11.14 10.26 0.86
N VAL A 61 11.30 10.38 2.15
CA VAL A 61 11.43 11.67 2.84
C VAL A 61 12.83 11.79 3.41
N ALA A 62 13.57 12.80 2.94
CA ALA A 62 14.90 13.09 3.46
C ALA A 62 14.84 13.59 4.91
N PRO A 63 15.98 13.57 5.65
CA PRO A 63 16.04 14.17 6.96
C PRO A 63 15.47 15.59 7.00
N ASN A 64 14.66 15.88 8.01
CA ASN A 64 13.92 17.13 8.20
C ASN A 64 12.81 17.43 7.18
N GLY A 65 12.63 16.56 6.21
CA GLY A 65 11.53 16.66 5.25
C GLY A 65 10.20 16.23 5.86
N GLY A 66 9.15 16.36 5.08
CA GLY A 66 7.79 15.98 5.45
C GLY A 66 6.76 16.99 5.02
N SER A 67 5.61 16.96 5.67
CA SER A 67 4.51 17.87 5.37
C SER A 67 3.70 18.20 6.62
N ASP A 68 3.37 19.47 6.77
CA ASP A 68 2.42 19.92 7.79
C ASP A 68 0.97 19.80 7.31
N ARG A 69 0.77 19.55 6.04
CA ARG A 69 -0.54 19.42 5.40
C ARG A 69 -0.50 18.37 4.31
N PRO A 70 -0.33 17.09 4.67
CA PRO A 70 -0.14 16.02 3.68
C PRO A 70 -1.37 15.77 2.81
N GLU A 71 -2.57 15.80 3.41
CA GLU A 71 -3.83 15.51 2.74
C GLU A 71 -4.66 16.77 2.59
N THR A 72 -4.93 17.13 1.34
CA THR A 72 -5.72 18.32 1.00
C THR A 72 -7.17 18.01 0.63
N ASP A 73 -7.49 16.73 0.40
CA ASP A 73 -8.84 16.28 0.08
C ASP A 73 -9.56 15.84 1.36
N PRO A 74 -10.63 16.54 1.79
CA PRO A 74 -11.34 16.19 3.00
C PRO A 74 -12.13 14.88 2.91
N GLN A 75 -12.29 14.33 1.71
CA GLN A 75 -12.99 13.06 1.51
C GLN A 75 -12.04 11.86 1.45
N ALA A 76 -10.74 12.10 1.34
CA ALA A 76 -9.76 11.03 1.25
C ALA A 76 -9.40 10.48 2.63
N GLN A 77 -9.50 9.17 2.75
CA GLN A 77 -8.91 8.40 3.83
C GLN A 77 -7.54 7.89 3.39
N GLY A 78 -6.69 7.53 4.32
CA GLY A 78 -5.35 7.07 4.01
C GLY A 78 -4.84 6.00 4.94
N VAL A 79 -3.95 5.17 4.41
CA VAL A 79 -3.13 4.24 5.18
C VAL A 79 -1.67 4.57 4.92
N LEU A 80 -0.89 4.65 5.98
CA LEU A 80 0.56 4.76 5.93
C LEU A 80 1.17 3.45 6.43
N PHE A 81 2.15 2.94 5.71
CA PHE A 81 2.92 1.77 6.13
C PHE A 81 4.41 2.04 5.94
N VAL A 82 5.15 2.10 7.04
CA VAL A 82 6.59 2.41 7.03
C VAL A 82 7.39 1.14 6.72
N VAL A 83 8.33 1.26 5.78
CA VAL A 83 9.21 0.16 5.40
C VAL A 83 10.67 0.41 5.78
N GLU A 84 11.09 1.66 5.88
CA GLU A 84 12.47 2.04 6.22
C GLU A 84 12.49 3.38 6.95
N GLY A 85 13.32 3.48 7.98
CA GLY A 85 13.46 4.70 8.77
C GLY A 85 12.35 4.87 9.79
N ALA A 86 12.15 6.09 10.26
CA ALA A 86 11.11 6.41 11.24
C ALA A 86 10.41 7.72 10.89
N ALA A 87 9.09 7.69 11.01
CA ALA A 87 8.24 8.87 10.80
C ALA A 87 7.71 9.37 12.12
N THR A 88 7.66 10.69 12.28
CA THR A 88 6.87 11.35 13.33
C THR A 88 5.54 11.77 12.75
N LEU A 89 4.48 11.12 13.19
CA LEU A 89 3.11 11.39 12.77
C LEU A 89 2.40 12.17 13.87
N SER A 90 1.91 13.35 13.55
CA SER A 90 1.11 14.16 14.45
C SER A 90 -0.35 14.09 14.05
N VAL A 91 -1.22 13.69 14.95
CA VAL A 91 -2.66 13.63 14.73
C VAL A 91 -3.39 13.91 16.04
N ASP A 92 -4.44 14.72 15.99
CA ASP A 92 -5.22 15.11 17.19
C ASP A 92 -4.37 15.69 18.32
N GLY A 93 -3.29 16.43 18.00
CA GLY A 93 -2.40 17.05 18.97
C GLY A 93 -1.42 16.09 19.65
N ALA A 94 -1.37 14.84 19.25
CA ALA A 94 -0.43 13.84 19.76
C ALA A 94 0.58 13.43 18.68
N GLU A 95 1.81 13.20 19.09
CA GLU A 95 2.87 12.70 18.23
C GLU A 95 3.06 11.20 18.43
N HIS A 96 3.20 10.49 17.31
CA HIS A 96 3.47 9.06 17.28
C HIS A 96 4.69 8.79 16.40
N THR A 97 5.53 7.87 16.82
CA THR A 97 6.67 7.43 16.03
C THR A 97 6.32 6.13 15.33
N LEU A 98 6.36 6.14 13.99
CA LEU A 98 6.19 4.94 13.16
C LEU A 98 7.56 4.45 12.70
N THR A 99 7.93 3.26 13.14
CA THR A 99 9.15 2.55 12.73
C THR A 99 8.81 1.51 11.66
N PRO A 100 9.78 0.79 11.06
CA PRO A 100 9.45 -0.24 10.06
C PRO A 100 8.38 -1.22 10.54
N GLY A 101 7.38 -1.46 9.70
CA GLY A 101 6.15 -2.19 10.08
C GLY A 101 5.09 -1.31 10.70
N GLY A 102 5.39 -0.06 10.97
CA GLY A 102 4.44 0.92 11.52
C GLY A 102 3.29 1.17 10.56
N TYR A 103 2.09 1.16 11.09
CA TYR A 103 0.84 1.33 10.36
C TYR A 103 0.02 2.46 10.97
N ALA A 104 -0.54 3.30 10.12
CA ALA A 104 -1.51 4.30 10.52
C ALA A 104 -2.70 4.31 9.57
N TYR A 105 -3.90 4.29 10.12
CA TYR A 105 -5.14 4.57 9.39
C TYR A 105 -5.64 5.97 9.75
N LEU A 106 -5.87 6.79 8.74
CA LEU A 106 -6.30 8.17 8.87
C LEU A 106 -7.67 8.35 8.20
N PRO A 107 -8.74 8.49 8.99
CA PRO A 107 -10.08 8.70 8.44
C PRO A 107 -10.19 9.99 7.62
N PRO A 108 -11.22 10.10 6.76
CA PRO A 108 -11.43 11.32 5.98
C PRO A 108 -11.66 12.54 6.90
N GLY A 109 -11.14 13.68 6.48
CA GLY A 109 -11.27 14.93 7.23
C GLY A 109 -10.36 15.07 8.45
N LYS A 110 -9.62 14.03 8.80
CA LYS A 110 -8.67 14.09 9.91
C LYS A 110 -7.44 14.90 9.51
N LYS A 111 -7.09 15.88 10.33
CA LYS A 111 -5.87 16.66 10.15
C LYS A 111 -4.69 15.93 10.75
N TRP A 112 -3.65 15.75 9.95
CA TRP A 112 -2.42 15.10 10.37
C TRP A 112 -1.21 15.76 9.73
N ALA A 113 -0.04 15.54 10.27
CA ALA A 113 1.23 16.00 9.76
C ALA A 113 2.26 14.86 9.89
N LEU A 114 3.25 14.87 9.01
CA LEU A 114 4.31 13.87 9.04
C LEU A 114 5.66 14.54 8.83
N ARG A 115 6.63 14.19 9.67
CA ARG A 115 8.01 14.65 9.57
C ARG A 115 8.99 13.51 9.74
N ASN A 116 10.11 13.63 9.04
CA ASN A 116 11.28 12.81 9.27
C ASN A 116 12.25 13.59 10.19
N ASN A 117 12.15 13.35 11.50
CA ASN A 117 12.99 13.99 12.51
C ASN A 117 14.29 13.21 12.76
N THR A 118 14.66 12.32 11.86
CA THR A 118 15.88 11.52 11.96
C THR A 118 16.93 11.97 10.95
N ASP A 119 18.12 11.42 11.03
CA ASP A 119 19.23 11.66 10.10
C ASP A 119 19.28 10.64 8.94
N LYS A 120 18.28 9.78 8.83
CA LYS A 120 18.18 8.73 7.82
C LYS A 120 16.99 8.94 6.91
N MET A 121 17.06 8.34 5.72
CA MET A 121 15.93 8.32 4.79
C MET A 121 14.74 7.58 5.40
N LEU A 122 13.55 8.17 5.28
CA LEU A 122 12.28 7.54 5.58
C LEU A 122 11.63 7.10 4.28
N ARG A 123 11.21 5.84 4.22
CA ARG A 123 10.42 5.32 3.10
C ARG A 123 9.15 4.69 3.64
N PHE A 124 8.02 5.02 3.03
CA PHE A 124 6.73 4.47 3.40
C PHE A 124 5.79 4.38 2.20
N HIS A 125 4.80 3.50 2.31
CA HIS A 125 3.67 3.43 1.40
C HIS A 125 2.54 4.30 1.91
N TRP A 126 1.90 5.01 0.99
CA TRP A 126 0.70 5.79 1.26
C TRP A 126 -0.39 5.34 0.30
N ILE A 127 -1.44 4.77 0.84
CA ILE A 127 -2.61 4.31 0.09
C ILE A 127 -3.76 5.25 0.42
N ARG A 128 -4.38 5.83 -0.61
CA ARG A 128 -5.47 6.80 -0.47
C ARG A 128 -6.70 6.32 -1.23
N LYS A 129 -7.85 6.54 -0.65
CA LYS A 129 -9.13 6.25 -1.29
C LYS A 129 -10.18 7.25 -0.80
N SER A 130 -11.04 7.77 -1.70
CA SER A 130 -12.22 8.50 -1.27
C SER A 130 -13.09 7.60 -0.40
N TYR A 131 -13.51 8.13 0.73
CA TYR A 131 -14.36 7.40 1.67
C TYR A 131 -15.82 7.47 1.23
N GLU A 132 -16.48 6.32 1.17
CA GLU A 132 -17.91 6.21 0.93
C GLU A 132 -18.62 5.94 2.25
N ALA A 133 -19.31 6.96 2.76
CA ALA A 133 -20.04 6.84 4.03
C ALA A 133 -21.15 5.82 3.92
N VAL A 134 -21.28 4.99 4.96
CA VAL A 134 -22.40 4.09 5.13
C VAL A 134 -23.42 4.78 6.01
N GLU A 135 -24.67 4.88 5.54
CA GLU A 135 -25.74 5.51 6.29
C GLU A 135 -25.94 4.84 7.65
N GLY A 136 -26.01 5.65 8.69
CA GLY A 136 -26.19 5.17 10.06
C GLY A 136 -24.93 4.71 10.76
N LEU A 137 -23.76 4.73 10.10
CA LEU A 137 -22.48 4.41 10.71
C LEU A 137 -21.61 5.66 10.86
N ASP A 138 -20.89 5.74 11.97
CA ASP A 138 -19.90 6.77 12.20
C ASP A 138 -18.64 6.52 11.36
N LEU A 139 -17.81 7.56 11.18
CA LEU A 139 -16.49 7.41 10.58
C LEU A 139 -15.62 6.49 11.43
N PRO A 140 -14.70 5.72 10.81
CA PRO A 140 -13.73 4.95 11.57
C PRO A 140 -12.82 5.84 12.42
N ASP A 141 -12.29 5.27 13.49
CA ASP A 141 -11.30 5.94 14.32
C ASP A 141 -9.91 5.85 13.71
N VAL A 142 -9.02 6.76 14.12
CA VAL A 142 -7.57 6.66 13.84
C VAL A 142 -7.04 5.37 14.44
N ILE A 143 -6.23 4.65 13.67
CA ILE A 143 -5.51 3.45 14.13
C ILE A 143 -4.02 3.72 13.96
N ILE A 144 -3.26 3.50 15.02
CA ILE A 144 -1.80 3.58 14.99
C ILE A 144 -1.26 2.34 15.68
N THR A 145 -0.51 1.53 14.95
CA THR A 145 0.02 0.27 15.45
C THR A 145 1.29 -0.13 14.69
N ASN A 146 1.79 -1.32 14.95
CA ASN A 146 2.89 -1.92 14.20
C ASN A 146 2.52 -3.38 13.89
N GLU A 147 2.92 -3.87 12.71
CA GLU A 147 2.64 -5.26 12.32
C GLU A 147 3.18 -6.28 13.32
N GLN A 148 4.27 -5.95 14.03
CA GLN A 148 4.86 -6.81 15.05
C GLN A 148 3.97 -6.99 16.28
N ASP A 149 3.04 -6.07 16.52
CA ASP A 149 2.11 -6.12 17.65
C ASP A 149 0.82 -6.85 17.33
N ILE A 150 0.70 -7.36 16.11
CA ILE A 150 -0.49 -8.06 15.63
C ILE A 150 -0.15 -9.52 15.36
N THR A 151 -0.97 -10.43 15.88
CA THR A 151 -0.84 -11.85 15.58
C THR A 151 -1.39 -12.13 14.18
N PRO A 152 -0.57 -12.66 13.25
CA PRO A 152 -1.04 -13.04 11.94
C PRO A 152 -2.10 -14.15 12.00
N THR A 153 -3.05 -14.10 11.09
CA THR A 153 -4.03 -15.18 10.90
C THR A 153 -3.49 -16.15 9.86
N VAL A 154 -3.30 -17.39 10.28
CA VAL A 154 -2.86 -18.47 9.37
C VAL A 154 -4.03 -18.88 8.50
N MET A 155 -3.78 -18.95 7.19
CA MET A 155 -4.82 -19.35 6.23
C MET A 155 -5.05 -20.87 6.31
N PRO A 156 -6.33 -21.32 6.24
CA PRO A 156 -6.66 -22.74 6.23
C PRO A 156 -6.00 -23.48 5.06
N ASP A 157 -5.67 -24.75 5.25
CA ASP A 157 -5.15 -25.67 4.24
C ASP A 157 -3.81 -25.27 3.60
N THR A 158 -3.05 -24.38 4.27
CA THR A 158 -1.72 -23.96 3.82
C THR A 158 -0.58 -24.55 4.64
N GLU A 159 -0.87 -25.43 5.60
CA GLU A 159 0.11 -26.01 6.53
C GLU A 159 0.88 -24.95 7.33
N GLY A 160 0.25 -23.79 7.59
CA GLY A 160 0.87 -22.68 8.29
C GLY A 160 1.80 -21.82 7.41
N LYS A 161 1.89 -22.09 6.12
CA LYS A 161 2.84 -21.41 5.23
C LYS A 161 2.37 -20.07 4.71
N TRP A 162 1.10 -19.76 4.87
CA TRP A 162 0.49 -18.51 4.46
C TRP A 162 -0.25 -17.87 5.63
N ALA A 163 0.13 -16.66 5.98
CA ALA A 163 -0.50 -15.89 7.05
C ALA A 163 -0.78 -14.46 6.59
N THR A 164 -1.85 -13.87 7.13
CA THR A 164 -2.25 -12.49 6.85
C THR A 164 -2.24 -11.68 8.14
N THR A 165 -1.56 -10.55 8.14
CA THR A 165 -1.64 -9.55 9.19
C THR A 165 -2.69 -8.52 8.80
N ARG A 166 -3.78 -8.46 9.56
CA ARG A 166 -4.86 -7.50 9.38
C ARG A 166 -4.79 -6.43 10.45
N PHE A 167 -4.85 -5.18 10.03
CA PHE A 167 -4.80 -4.02 10.93
C PHE A 167 -6.20 -3.54 11.33
N VAL A 168 -7.21 -4.03 10.63
CA VAL A 168 -8.61 -3.67 10.83
C VAL A 168 -9.42 -4.94 10.92
N ASP A 169 -10.44 -4.96 11.77
CA ASP A 169 -11.41 -6.04 11.81
C ASP A 169 -12.15 -6.11 10.46
N PRO A 170 -12.05 -7.21 9.71
CA PRO A 170 -12.71 -7.32 8.40
C PRO A 170 -14.23 -7.28 8.48
N SER A 171 -14.82 -7.48 9.66
CA SER A 171 -16.27 -7.36 9.88
C SER A 171 -16.71 -5.93 10.21
N ASP A 172 -15.80 -5.00 10.42
CA ASP A 172 -16.13 -3.60 10.69
C ASP A 172 -16.54 -2.90 9.39
N LEU A 173 -17.85 -2.72 9.21
CA LEU A 173 -18.42 -2.13 8.00
C LEU A 173 -18.12 -0.64 7.81
N ARG A 174 -17.55 0.03 8.80
CA ARG A 174 -17.10 1.42 8.66
C ARG A 174 -15.89 1.54 7.74
N HIS A 175 -15.10 0.47 7.58
CA HIS A 175 -13.93 0.45 6.70
C HIS A 175 -14.30 -0.04 5.30
N ASP A 176 -14.02 0.76 4.29
CA ASP A 176 -14.23 0.41 2.89
C ASP A 176 -12.91 0.19 2.12
N MET A 177 -11.79 0.21 2.83
CA MET A 177 -10.48 -0.18 2.31
C MET A 177 -9.73 -1.03 3.33
N HIS A 178 -9.02 -2.02 2.84
CA HIS A 178 -8.23 -2.93 3.68
C HIS A 178 -6.82 -3.02 3.13
N VAL A 179 -5.86 -2.67 3.97
CA VAL A 179 -4.43 -2.84 3.70
C VAL A 179 -3.91 -3.91 4.64
N THR A 180 -3.39 -4.99 4.08
CA THR A 180 -2.92 -6.13 4.85
C THR A 180 -1.50 -6.50 4.42
N VAL A 181 -0.76 -7.12 5.32
CA VAL A 181 0.52 -7.75 5.01
C VAL A 181 0.31 -9.25 4.90
N VAL A 182 0.67 -9.81 3.75
CA VAL A 182 0.58 -11.26 3.51
C VAL A 182 2.00 -11.82 3.55
N THR A 183 2.19 -12.85 4.37
CA THR A 183 3.47 -13.50 4.56
C THR A 183 3.40 -14.94 4.09
N PHE A 184 4.36 -15.34 3.26
CA PHE A 184 4.50 -16.70 2.78
C PHE A 184 5.82 -17.28 3.28
N GLU A 185 5.80 -18.51 3.74
CA GLU A 185 7.03 -19.27 3.93
C GLU A 185 7.53 -19.81 2.57
N PRO A 186 8.84 -20.04 2.40
CA PRO A 186 9.38 -20.61 1.19
C PRO A 186 8.70 -21.93 0.82
N GLY A 187 8.32 -22.07 -0.46
CA GLY A 187 7.62 -23.24 -0.97
C GLY A 187 6.12 -23.26 -0.71
N ALA A 188 5.56 -22.20 -0.15
CA ALA A 188 4.11 -22.08 -0.01
C ALA A 188 3.44 -22.04 -1.39
N VAL A 189 2.32 -22.75 -1.50
CA VAL A 189 1.47 -22.74 -2.69
C VAL A 189 0.09 -22.26 -2.27
N ILE A 190 -0.47 -21.32 -2.99
CA ILE A 190 -1.85 -20.90 -2.79
C ILE A 190 -2.73 -21.98 -3.42
N PRO A 191 -3.55 -22.70 -2.63
CA PRO A 191 -4.26 -23.90 -3.12
C PRO A 191 -5.48 -23.58 -3.99
N PHE A 192 -5.84 -22.32 -4.15
CA PHE A 192 -7.00 -21.89 -4.94
C PHE A 192 -6.74 -20.54 -5.61
N LEU A 193 -7.46 -20.30 -6.70
CA LEU A 193 -7.51 -19.00 -7.33
C LEU A 193 -8.52 -18.15 -6.57
N GLU A 194 -8.06 -17.03 -6.02
CA GLU A 194 -8.96 -16.07 -5.42
C GLU A 194 -9.67 -15.26 -6.49
N THR A 195 -10.99 -15.16 -6.36
CA THR A 195 -11.80 -14.24 -7.17
C THR A 195 -12.25 -13.12 -6.26
N HIS A 196 -11.88 -11.90 -6.59
CA HIS A 196 -12.20 -10.73 -5.79
C HIS A 196 -13.25 -9.87 -6.47
N VAL A 197 -14.12 -9.26 -5.68
CA VAL A 197 -15.13 -8.29 -6.16
C VAL A 197 -14.62 -6.86 -6.09
N MET A 198 -13.44 -6.63 -5.53
CA MET A 198 -12.77 -5.33 -5.42
C MET A 198 -11.42 -5.39 -6.11
N GLU A 199 -10.94 -4.25 -6.62
CA GLU A 199 -9.59 -4.18 -7.15
C GLU A 199 -8.54 -4.26 -6.03
N HIS A 200 -7.37 -4.81 -6.35
CA HIS A 200 -6.28 -5.02 -5.41
C HIS A 200 -4.98 -4.43 -5.94
N GLY A 201 -4.21 -3.83 -5.03
CA GLY A 201 -2.81 -3.53 -5.24
C GLY A 201 -1.97 -4.45 -4.36
N LEU A 202 -0.91 -5.01 -4.91
CA LEU A 202 0.02 -5.89 -4.21
C LEU A 202 1.44 -5.39 -4.43
N TYR A 203 2.13 -5.06 -3.34
CA TYR A 203 3.53 -4.69 -3.38
C TYR A 203 4.36 -5.76 -2.69
N VAL A 204 5.40 -6.24 -3.35
CA VAL A 204 6.28 -7.28 -2.80
C VAL A 204 7.33 -6.61 -1.92
N LEU A 205 7.23 -6.81 -0.61
CA LEU A 205 8.14 -6.23 0.37
C LEU A 205 9.46 -7.02 0.46
N GLU A 206 9.37 -8.35 0.44
CA GLU A 206 10.51 -9.26 0.57
C GLU A 206 10.31 -10.51 -0.28
N GLY A 207 11.42 -11.09 -0.74
CA GLY A 207 11.39 -12.37 -1.43
C GLY A 207 10.96 -12.28 -2.89
N LYS A 208 10.58 -13.41 -3.43
CA LYS A 208 10.03 -13.57 -4.79
C LYS A 208 9.01 -14.71 -4.83
N ALA A 209 8.09 -14.61 -5.76
CA ALA A 209 7.03 -15.58 -5.95
C ALA A 209 6.64 -15.65 -7.43
N ALA A 210 5.96 -16.74 -7.79
CA ALA A 210 5.27 -16.85 -9.07
C ALA A 210 3.77 -16.83 -8.80
N TYR A 211 3.07 -15.96 -9.51
CA TYR A 211 1.62 -15.82 -9.41
C TYR A 211 0.96 -16.23 -10.71
N ARG A 212 -0.17 -16.94 -10.59
CA ARG A 212 -1.05 -17.15 -11.72
C ARG A 212 -2.07 -16.04 -11.79
N LEU A 213 -2.04 -15.28 -12.90
CA LEU A 213 -2.96 -14.20 -13.18
C LEU A 213 -3.70 -14.54 -14.46
N ASN A 214 -5.00 -14.80 -14.37
CA ASN A 214 -5.80 -15.42 -15.45
C ASN A 214 -5.18 -16.78 -15.84
N GLN A 215 -4.66 -16.87 -17.08
CA GLN A 215 -3.99 -18.06 -17.61
C GLN A 215 -2.46 -17.95 -17.57
N ASP A 216 -1.94 -16.81 -17.12
CA ASP A 216 -0.53 -16.52 -17.18
C ASP A 216 0.16 -16.76 -15.83
N TRP A 217 1.39 -17.27 -15.86
CA TRP A 217 2.28 -17.29 -14.71
C TRP A 217 3.20 -16.09 -14.77
N VAL A 218 3.23 -15.30 -13.68
CA VAL A 218 4.05 -14.10 -13.56
C VAL A 218 4.99 -14.24 -12.38
N GLU A 219 6.30 -14.07 -12.63
CA GLU A 219 7.31 -14.04 -11.58
C GLU A 219 7.43 -12.62 -11.02
N VAL A 220 7.43 -12.49 -9.69
CA VAL A 220 7.57 -11.23 -8.97
C VAL A 220 8.65 -11.33 -7.90
N GLU A 221 9.29 -10.22 -7.60
CA GLU A 221 10.30 -10.11 -6.54
C GLU A 221 10.14 -8.81 -5.75
N ALA A 222 10.92 -8.66 -4.67
CA ALA A 222 10.87 -7.47 -3.83
C ALA A 222 10.98 -6.17 -4.65
N GLY A 223 10.11 -5.23 -4.40
CA GLY A 223 10.01 -3.97 -5.12
C GLY A 223 9.07 -3.99 -6.32
N ASP A 224 8.53 -5.13 -6.71
CA ASP A 224 7.53 -5.22 -7.76
C ASP A 224 6.15 -4.85 -7.21
N TYR A 225 5.33 -4.28 -8.07
CA TYR A 225 3.94 -3.93 -7.77
C TYR A 225 3.01 -4.62 -8.76
N MET A 226 1.93 -5.19 -8.22
CA MET A 226 0.85 -5.77 -9.02
C MET A 226 -0.46 -5.05 -8.72
N TRP A 227 -1.23 -4.77 -9.75
CA TRP A 227 -2.60 -4.32 -9.64
C TRP A 227 -3.53 -5.35 -10.30
N LEU A 228 -4.59 -5.70 -9.60
CA LEU A 228 -5.57 -6.68 -10.03
C LEU A 228 -6.93 -6.01 -10.15
N ARG A 229 -7.56 -6.13 -11.32
CA ARG A 229 -8.94 -5.70 -11.52
C ARG A 229 -9.88 -6.64 -10.77
N ALA A 230 -11.03 -6.12 -10.35
CA ALA A 230 -12.10 -6.94 -9.81
C ALA A 230 -12.38 -8.13 -10.74
N PHE A 231 -12.61 -9.30 -10.16
CA PHE A 231 -12.85 -10.57 -10.87
C PHE A 231 -11.65 -11.16 -11.65
N CYS A 232 -10.44 -10.65 -11.44
CA CYS A 232 -9.25 -11.35 -11.96
C CYS A 232 -9.03 -12.65 -11.15
N PRO A 233 -9.17 -13.84 -11.75
CA PRO A 233 -8.97 -15.11 -11.07
C PRO A 233 -7.49 -15.47 -10.89
#